data_849e6d73c28297bccd7848e3b959d0b4
#
_entry.id   849e6d73c28297bccd7848e3b959d0b4
#
_cell.length_a   1.000
_cell.length_b   1.000
_cell.length_c   1.000
_cell.angle_alpha   90.00
_cell.angle_beta   90.00
_cell.angle_gamma   90.00
#
_symmetry.space_group_name_H-M   'P 1'
#
loop_
_entity.id
_entity.type
_entity.pdbx_description
1 polymer ?
#
loop_
_entity_poly.entity_id
_entity_poly.type
_entity_poly.pdbx_seq_one_letter_code
_entity_poly.pdbx_strand_id
1 'polypeptide(L)'
;MSRESLIRLDVPRSGRTVYARPGTSDLAAFRQAFGDEDVELRSDREPRLILDLGANVGYSSVDFACRFPTARVIAVEPEPSNAAILRRNTAGLPTVDVVEAGVWPTAGELVVTDVGKGKWGA
;
A
#
# COMPACT_ATOMS: atom_id res chain seq x y z
N MET A 1 -17.11 -5.77 3.28
CA MET A 1 -17.37 -4.31 3.41
C MET A 1 -17.79 -3.78 2.07
N SER A 2 -18.88 -3.04 2.01
CA SER A 2 -19.33 -2.44 0.77
C SER A 2 -18.49 -1.22 0.40
N ARG A 3 -18.47 -0.86 -0.89
CA ARG A 3 -17.80 0.35 -1.39
C ARG A 3 -18.24 1.62 -0.68
N GLU A 4 -19.53 1.71 -0.36
CA GLU A 4 -20.17 2.89 0.20
C GLU A 4 -19.67 3.22 1.60
N SER A 5 -19.08 2.23 2.29
CA SER A 5 -18.57 2.44 3.65
C SER A 5 -17.09 2.83 3.71
N LEU A 6 -16.41 2.96 2.57
CA LEU A 6 -15.01 3.37 2.56
C LEU A 6 -14.87 4.88 2.77
N ILE A 7 -13.86 5.26 3.52
CA ILE A 7 -13.49 6.66 3.74
C ILE A 7 -12.63 7.12 2.58
N ARG A 8 -12.97 8.25 1.98
CA ARG A 8 -12.16 8.86 0.92
C ARG A 8 -11.16 9.83 1.53
N LEU A 9 -9.92 9.72 1.12
CA LEU A 9 -8.82 10.55 1.62
C LEU A 9 -8.06 11.15 0.45
N ASP A 10 -7.79 12.44 0.53
CA ASP A 10 -6.97 13.12 -0.47
C ASP A 10 -5.49 12.98 -0.13
N VAL A 11 -4.72 12.50 -1.08
CA VAL A 11 -3.26 12.39 -0.93
C VAL A 11 -2.63 13.77 -1.14
N PRO A 12 -1.89 14.28 -0.15
CA PRO A 12 -1.31 15.62 -0.26
C PRO A 12 -0.45 15.78 -1.52
N ARG A 13 -0.60 16.90 -2.19
CA ARG A 13 0.21 17.36 -3.32
C ARG A 13 0.10 16.50 -4.59
N SER A 14 -0.78 15.51 -4.64
CA SER A 14 -0.84 14.59 -5.77
C SER A 14 -2.10 14.71 -6.61
N GLY A 15 -3.16 15.33 -6.08
CA GLY A 15 -4.47 15.33 -6.70
C GLY A 15 -5.16 13.96 -6.71
N ARG A 16 -4.61 12.98 -6.00
CA ARG A 16 -5.15 11.62 -5.96
C ARG A 16 -6.00 11.39 -4.74
N THR A 17 -6.94 10.48 -4.88
CA THR A 17 -7.80 10.00 -3.80
C THR A 17 -7.46 8.54 -3.51
N VAL A 18 -7.37 8.21 -2.24
CA VAL A 18 -7.24 6.83 -1.76
C VAL A 18 -8.37 6.53 -0.78
N TYR A 19 -8.47 5.28 -0.37
CA TYR A 19 -9.58 4.82 0.45
C TYR A 19 -9.06 4.14 1.72
N ALA A 20 -9.81 4.31 2.80
CA ALA A 20 -9.56 3.68 4.08
C ALA A 20 -10.82 2.95 4.54
N ARG A 21 -10.64 1.82 5.18
CA ARG A 21 -11.74 1.08 5.81
C ARG A 21 -12.00 1.67 7.19
N PRO A 22 -13.25 2.02 7.55
CA PRO A 22 -13.56 2.50 8.89
C PRO A 22 -13.34 1.39 9.93
N GLY A 23 -12.92 1.78 11.13
CA GLY A 23 -12.71 0.84 12.22
C GLY A 23 -11.49 -0.04 12.10
N THR A 24 -10.58 0.27 11.18
CA THR A 24 -9.30 -0.44 10.99
C THR A 24 -8.13 0.48 11.23
N SER A 25 -6.91 -0.05 11.13
CA SER A 25 -5.67 0.73 11.21
C SER A 25 -5.37 1.55 9.94
N ASP A 26 -6.25 1.55 8.96
CA ASP A 26 -5.99 2.21 7.67
C ASP A 26 -5.75 3.72 7.82
N LEU A 27 -6.54 4.41 8.64
CA LEU A 27 -6.33 5.85 8.87
C LEU A 27 -4.98 6.15 9.50
N ALA A 28 -4.54 5.32 10.46
CA ALA A 28 -3.22 5.47 11.07
C ALA A 28 -2.12 5.21 10.03
N ALA A 29 -2.29 4.22 9.17
CA ALA A 29 -1.36 3.92 8.07
C ALA A 29 -1.28 5.09 7.08
N PHE A 30 -2.42 5.72 6.77
CA PHE A 30 -2.44 6.90 5.90
C PHE A 30 -1.63 8.05 6.51
N ARG A 31 -1.84 8.33 7.78
CA ARG A 31 -1.10 9.40 8.48
C ARG A 31 0.39 9.12 8.51
N GLN A 32 0.78 7.87 8.69
CA GLN A 32 2.17 7.48 8.68
C GLN A 32 2.80 7.64 7.30
N ALA A 33 2.08 7.28 6.25
CA ALA A 33 2.59 7.37 4.88
C ALA A 33 2.70 8.79 4.37
N PHE A 34 1.73 9.66 4.70
CA PHE A 34 1.60 10.99 4.10
C PHE A 34 1.66 12.15 5.10
N GLY A 35 1.66 11.86 6.39
CA GLY A 35 1.66 12.89 7.43
C GLY A 35 3.03 13.30 7.91
N ASP A 36 4.04 12.44 7.78
CA ASP A 36 5.41 12.71 8.17
C ASP A 36 6.23 13.15 6.98
N GLU A 37 6.72 14.39 7.02
CA GLU A 37 7.51 14.97 5.96
C GLU A 37 8.94 14.42 5.90
N ASP A 38 9.35 13.63 6.89
CA ASP A 38 10.76 13.31 7.14
C ASP A 38 11.24 11.99 6.55
N VAL A 39 10.37 11.22 5.91
CA VAL A 39 10.83 10.01 5.23
C VAL A 39 11.30 10.35 3.84
N GLU A 40 12.48 10.95 3.76
CA GLU A 40 13.19 11.06 2.49
C GLU A 40 13.87 9.72 2.19
N LEU A 41 13.38 9.06 1.16
CA LEU A 41 14.15 8.00 0.53
C LEU A 41 15.32 8.67 -0.20
N ARG A 42 16.48 8.66 0.43
CA ARG A 42 17.70 9.15 -0.22
C ARG A 42 18.26 8.05 -1.09
N SER A 43 18.16 8.26 -2.38
CA SER A 43 18.88 7.46 -3.35
C SER A 43 19.70 8.41 -4.20
N ASP A 44 20.99 8.11 -4.40
CA ASP A 44 21.85 8.86 -5.32
C ASP A 44 21.39 8.69 -6.78
N ARG A 45 20.51 7.77 -7.03
CA ARG A 45 19.93 7.50 -8.35
C ARG A 45 18.42 7.32 -8.19
N GLU A 46 17.67 7.74 -9.19
CA GLU A 46 16.27 7.39 -9.26
C GLU A 46 16.11 5.87 -9.39
N PRO A 47 15.30 5.26 -8.53
CA PRO A 47 15.06 3.82 -8.63
C PRO A 47 14.32 3.50 -9.92
N ARG A 48 14.61 2.35 -10.51
CA ARG A 48 13.88 1.80 -11.64
C ARG A 48 12.84 0.76 -11.21
N LEU A 49 13.10 0.12 -10.09
CA LEU A 49 12.25 -0.92 -9.51
C LEU A 49 12.16 -0.70 -8.00
N ILE A 50 10.95 -0.70 -7.50
CA ILE A 50 10.66 -0.62 -6.07
C ILE A 50 9.83 -1.84 -5.70
N LEU A 51 10.30 -2.59 -4.72
CA LEU A 51 9.57 -3.71 -4.13
C LEU A 51 8.97 -3.25 -2.81
N ASP A 52 7.65 -3.14 -2.76
CA ASP A 52 6.92 -2.79 -1.55
C ASP A 52 6.39 -4.07 -0.92
N LEU A 53 7.19 -4.66 -0.03
CA LEU A 53 6.89 -5.94 0.60
C LEU A 53 6.07 -5.71 1.86
N GLY A 54 4.88 -6.32 1.92
CA GLY A 54 3.90 -6.00 2.93
C GLY A 54 3.22 -4.67 2.66
N ALA A 55 2.74 -4.51 1.45
CA ALA A 55 2.20 -3.23 0.96
C ALA A 55 0.92 -2.78 1.67
N ASN A 56 0.29 -3.67 2.43
CA ASN A 56 -0.93 -3.40 3.19
C ASN A 56 -2.03 -2.88 2.23
N VAL A 57 -2.61 -1.72 2.52
CA VAL A 57 -3.65 -1.14 1.66
C VAL A 57 -3.12 -0.18 0.60
N GLY A 58 -1.80 -0.06 0.48
CA GLY A 58 -1.14 0.54 -0.67
C GLY A 58 -0.71 2.00 -0.55
N TYR A 59 -0.77 2.60 0.62
CA TYR A 59 -0.41 4.02 0.75
C TYR A 59 1.06 4.26 0.43
N SER A 60 1.96 3.38 0.86
CA SER A 60 3.39 3.47 0.51
C SER A 60 3.59 3.27 -0.99
N SER A 61 2.89 2.33 -1.61
CA SER A 61 2.98 2.11 -3.06
C SER A 61 2.50 3.32 -3.85
N VAL A 62 1.42 3.96 -3.42
CA VAL A 62 0.93 5.22 -4.04
C VAL A 62 1.98 6.32 -3.90
N ASP A 63 2.57 6.46 -2.71
CA ASP A 63 3.60 7.47 -2.47
C ASP A 63 4.82 7.24 -3.36
N PHE A 64 5.31 6.01 -3.44
CA PHE A 64 6.43 5.66 -4.33
C PHE A 64 6.12 5.96 -5.80
N ALA A 65 4.93 5.59 -6.26
CA ALA A 65 4.54 5.84 -7.65
C ALA A 65 4.48 7.34 -7.97
N CYS A 66 4.03 8.14 -7.01
CA CYS A 66 3.98 9.60 -7.19
C CYS A 66 5.36 10.25 -7.14
N ARG A 67 6.23 9.78 -6.24
CA ARG A 67 7.60 10.33 -6.12
C ARG A 67 8.51 9.89 -7.26
N PHE A 68 8.34 8.67 -7.73
CA PHE A 68 9.20 8.06 -8.76
C PHE A 68 8.35 7.58 -9.93
N PRO A 69 7.83 8.50 -10.74
CA PRO A 69 6.81 8.16 -11.75
C PRO A 69 7.35 7.28 -12.88
N THR A 70 8.67 7.15 -13.02
CA THR A 70 9.28 6.26 -14.01
C THR A 70 9.68 4.89 -13.44
N ALA A 71 9.61 4.73 -12.12
CA ALA A 71 9.91 3.46 -11.48
C ALA A 71 8.73 2.49 -11.60
N ARG A 72 9.05 1.21 -11.74
CA ARG A 72 8.06 0.15 -11.58
C ARG A 72 7.95 -0.17 -10.09
N VAL A 73 6.73 -0.22 -9.59
CA VAL A 73 6.44 -0.60 -8.20
C VAL A 73 5.75 -1.95 -8.19
N ILE A 74 6.30 -2.90 -7.46
CA ILE A 74 5.68 -4.19 -7.22
C ILE A 74 5.24 -4.24 -5.76
N ALA A 75 3.93 -4.19 -5.55
CA ALA A 75 3.31 -4.17 -4.23
C ALA A 75 2.86 -5.59 -3.87
N VAL A 76 3.45 -6.16 -2.84
CA VAL A 76 3.21 -7.54 -2.41
C VAL A 76 2.48 -7.53 -1.08
N GLU A 77 1.30 -8.16 -1.04
CA GLU A 77 0.48 -8.21 0.17
C GLU A 77 -0.21 -9.57 0.27
N PRO A 78 -0.01 -10.33 1.37
CA PRO A 78 -0.59 -11.67 1.51
C PRO A 78 -2.05 -11.68 1.97
N GLU A 79 -2.53 -10.66 2.67
CA GLU A 79 -3.87 -10.67 3.25
C GLU A 79 -4.90 -10.22 2.21
N PRO A 80 -5.90 -11.08 1.87
CA PRO A 80 -6.82 -10.80 0.75
C PRO A 80 -7.60 -9.50 0.88
N SER A 81 -8.08 -9.16 2.08
CA SER A 81 -8.85 -7.92 2.24
C SER A 81 -7.98 -6.67 2.12
N ASN A 82 -6.71 -6.72 2.56
CA ASN A 82 -5.75 -5.66 2.33
C ASN A 82 -5.42 -5.55 0.84
N ALA A 83 -5.20 -6.66 0.17
CA ALA A 83 -4.88 -6.69 -1.26
C ALA A 83 -6.02 -6.10 -2.10
N ALA A 84 -7.27 -6.34 -1.74
CA ALA A 84 -8.42 -5.76 -2.43
C ALA A 84 -8.42 -4.22 -2.33
N ILE A 85 -8.14 -3.67 -1.17
CA ILE A 85 -8.04 -2.21 -0.98
C ILE A 85 -6.78 -1.67 -1.66
N LEU A 86 -5.67 -2.40 -1.59
CA LEU A 86 -4.44 -2.06 -2.30
C LEU A 86 -4.69 -1.90 -3.81
N ARG A 87 -5.39 -2.85 -4.43
CA ARG A 87 -5.75 -2.76 -5.85
C ARG A 87 -6.61 -1.54 -6.13
N ARG A 88 -7.55 -1.25 -5.27
CA ARG A 88 -8.40 -0.07 -5.41
C ARG A 88 -7.59 1.23 -5.30
N ASN A 89 -6.70 1.31 -4.32
CA ASN A 89 -5.90 2.51 -4.08
C ASN A 89 -4.86 2.76 -5.17
N THR A 90 -4.39 1.72 -5.83
CA THR A 90 -3.40 1.82 -6.91
C THR A 90 -4.01 1.79 -8.30
N ALA A 91 -5.33 1.66 -8.41
CA ALA A 91 -6.02 1.72 -9.68
C ALA A 91 -5.73 3.05 -10.39
N GLY A 92 -5.43 3.00 -11.68
CA GLY A 92 -5.03 4.17 -12.45
C GLY A 92 -3.57 4.58 -12.29
N LEU A 93 -2.77 3.80 -11.55
CA LEU A 93 -1.31 3.95 -11.50
C LEU A 93 -0.67 2.85 -12.34
N PRO A 94 -0.33 3.11 -13.61
CA PRO A 94 0.12 2.05 -14.52
C PRO A 94 1.47 1.46 -14.16
N THR A 95 2.25 2.14 -13.31
CA THR A 95 3.56 1.65 -12.87
C THR A 95 3.49 0.73 -11.67
N VAL A 96 2.31 0.54 -11.06
CA VAL A 96 2.14 -0.33 -9.88
C VAL A 96 1.52 -1.64 -10.32
N ASP A 97 2.22 -2.74 -10.00
CA ASP A 97 1.70 -4.10 -10.10
C ASP A 97 1.44 -4.66 -8.70
N VAL A 98 0.27 -5.21 -8.48
CA VAL A 98 -0.11 -5.82 -7.20
C VAL A 98 0.03 -7.33 -7.29
N VAL A 99 0.72 -7.91 -6.31
CA VAL A 99 0.88 -9.35 -6.15
C VAL A 99 0.33 -9.77 -4.80
N GLU A 100 -0.71 -10.57 -4.81
CA GLU A 100 -1.30 -11.12 -3.58
C GLU A 100 -0.53 -12.37 -3.20
N ALA A 101 0.52 -12.19 -2.41
CA ALA A 101 1.41 -13.25 -1.97
C ALA A 101 2.12 -12.86 -0.68
N GLY A 102 2.62 -13.85 0.03
CA GLY A 102 3.53 -13.65 1.15
C GLY A 102 4.98 -13.68 0.69
N VAL A 103 5.84 -13.05 1.48
CA VAL A 103 7.29 -13.11 1.28
C VAL A 103 7.90 -14.01 2.34
N TRP A 104 8.61 -15.04 1.88
CA TRP A 104 9.21 -16.03 2.75
C TRP A 104 10.51 -16.56 2.10
N PRO A 105 11.51 -16.99 2.90
CA PRO A 105 12.80 -17.44 2.35
C PRO A 105 12.73 -18.67 1.43
N THR A 106 11.69 -19.48 1.58
CA THR A 106 11.49 -20.69 0.77
C THR A 106 10.09 -20.67 0.17
N ALA A 107 9.95 -21.34 -0.98
CA ALA A 107 8.65 -21.51 -1.60
C ALA A 107 7.72 -22.33 -0.67
N GLY A 108 6.46 -21.91 -0.57
CA GLY A 108 5.48 -22.53 0.30
C GLY A 108 4.16 -21.79 0.30
N GLU A 109 3.28 -22.20 1.17
CA GLU A 109 2.00 -21.54 1.38
C GLU A 109 1.99 -20.85 2.73
N LEU A 110 1.33 -19.69 2.79
CA LEU A 110 1.08 -18.95 4.02
C LEU A 110 -0.40 -18.97 4.34
N VAL A 111 -0.70 -19.19 5.61
CA VAL A 111 -2.05 -19.01 6.12
C VAL A 111 -2.11 -17.68 6.86
N VAL A 112 -2.97 -16.80 6.40
CA VAL A 112 -3.17 -15.49 7.05
C VAL A 112 -4.20 -15.65 8.14
N THR A 113 -3.79 -15.35 9.38
CA THR A 113 -4.67 -15.41 10.54
C THR A 113 -4.90 -14.01 11.07
N ASP A 114 -6.16 -13.61 11.16
CA ASP A 114 -6.52 -12.34 11.79
C ASP A 114 -6.55 -12.54 13.31
N VAL A 115 -5.65 -11.87 13.99
CA VAL A 115 -5.54 -11.93 15.46
C VAL A 115 -6.26 -10.78 16.17
N GLY A 116 -7.11 -10.04 15.44
CA GLY A 116 -7.91 -8.96 16.03
C GLY A 116 -7.13 -7.69 16.37
N LYS A 117 -5.93 -7.53 15.82
CA LYS A 117 -5.09 -6.34 16.02
C LYS A 117 -5.18 -5.32 14.89
N GLY A 118 -6.23 -5.35 14.11
CA GLY A 118 -6.36 -4.55 12.90
C GLY A 118 -5.54 -5.13 11.75
N LYS A 119 -5.27 -4.33 10.75
CA LYS A 119 -4.60 -4.78 9.52
C LYS A 119 -3.11 -4.42 9.45
N TRP A 120 -2.58 -3.85 10.51
CA TRP A 120 -1.16 -3.57 10.61
C TRP A 120 -0.35 -4.86 10.69
N GLY A 121 0.70 -4.94 9.93
CA GLY A 121 1.65 -6.05 10.03
C GLY A 121 1.11 -7.39 9.56
N ALA A 122 0.07 -7.38 8.77
CA ALA A 122 -0.45 -8.59 8.15
C ALA A 122 0.53 -9.19 7.14
#